data_28c199dffa5e034dec62f6927c369d90
#
_entry.id   28c199dffa5e034dec62f6927c369d90
#
_cell.length_a   1.000
_cell.length_b   1.000
_cell.length_c   1.000
_cell.angle_alpha   90.00
_cell.angle_beta   90.00
_cell.angle_gamma   90.00
#
_symmetry.space_group_name_H-M   'P 1'
#
loop_
_entity.id
_entity.type
_entity.pdbx_description
1 polymer ?
#
loop_
_entity_poly.entity_id
_entity_poly.type
_entity_poly.pdbx_seq_one_letter_code
_entity_poly.pdbx_strand_id
1 'polypeptide(L)'
;MEEATRQVKRVIDYEGELIGELPKVGGRNQIKVFLRSYEGHRFIEVRKWSDTKHYDGPGKQGITLQPDQVDGLKALIDKARQELE
;
A
#
# COMPACT_ATOMS: atom_id res chain seq x y z
N MET A 1 -12.00 15.60 0.36
CA MET A 1 -11.60 15.27 0.11
C MET A 1 -10.62 14.96 0.36
N GLU A 2 -10.12 14.75 0.93
CA GLU A 2 -9.23 14.54 0.93
C GLU A 2 -8.80 13.62 0.40
N GLU A 3 -8.34 13.27 0.05
CA GLU A 3 -8.07 12.50 -0.76
C GLU A 3 -7.21 11.47 -0.50
N ALA A 4 -7.36 10.35 -1.13
CA ALA A 4 -6.61 9.19 -0.86
C ALA A 4 -5.15 9.38 -1.12
N THR A 5 -4.85 10.30 -1.96
CA THR A 5 -3.44 10.48 -2.29
C THR A 5 -2.89 11.71 -1.63
N ARG A 6 -3.38 12.00 -0.47
CA ARG A 6 -2.92 13.13 0.22
C ARG A 6 -1.42 13.16 0.38
N GLN A 7 -0.85 14.29 0.25
CA GLN A 7 0.56 14.46 0.36
C GLN A 7 1.04 14.25 1.77
N VAL A 8 2.09 13.48 1.94
CA VAL A 8 2.62 13.24 3.26
C VAL A 8 3.88 14.04 3.42
N LYS A 9 3.98 14.77 4.50
CA LYS A 9 5.05 15.65 4.64
C LYS A 9 6.24 15.13 5.30
N ARG A 10 6.15 14.53 6.37
CA ARG A 10 7.31 14.17 7.13
C ARG A 10 7.56 12.75 7.10
N VAL A 11 7.42 12.11 6.00
CA VAL A 11 7.54 10.69 5.95
C VAL A 11 8.97 10.27 5.82
N ILE A 12 9.25 9.08 6.22
CA ILE A 12 10.51 8.44 5.99
C ILE A 12 10.67 8.30 4.49
N ASP A 13 11.84 8.61 4.01
CA ASP A 13 12.13 8.46 2.61
C ASP A 13 11.86 7.06 2.16
N TYR A 14 11.02 6.91 1.18
CA TYR A 14 10.62 5.60 0.72
C TYR A 14 10.56 5.62 -0.79
N GLU A 15 11.47 4.93 -1.42
CA GLU A 15 11.56 4.96 -2.86
C GLU A 15 10.37 4.33 -3.51
N GLY A 16 9.80 5.05 -4.45
CA GLY A 16 8.66 4.54 -5.14
C GLY A 16 7.62 5.59 -5.34
N GLU A 17 6.70 5.28 -6.22
CA GLU A 17 5.62 6.19 -6.53
C GLU A 17 4.36 5.74 -5.81
N LEU A 18 3.80 6.59 -4.99
CA LEU A 18 2.56 6.27 -4.29
C LEU A 18 1.41 6.28 -5.28
N ILE A 19 0.78 5.14 -5.45
CA ILE A 19 -0.36 5.04 -6.34
C ILE A 19 -1.63 5.45 -5.61
N GLY A 20 -1.75 5.06 -4.36
CA GLY A 20 -2.92 5.43 -3.59
C GLY A 20 -2.91 4.77 -2.23
N GLU A 21 -3.92 5.07 -1.47
CA GLU A 21 -4.01 4.53 -0.12
C GLU A 21 -5.46 4.30 0.22
N LEU A 22 -5.67 3.31 1.08
CA LEU A 22 -7.02 3.02 1.55
C LEU A 22 -7.32 3.89 2.74
N PRO A 23 -8.59 4.21 2.96
CA PRO A 23 -8.95 5.01 4.12
C PRO A 23 -8.61 4.29 5.40
N LYS A 24 -8.25 5.04 6.40
CA LYS A 24 -8.03 4.49 7.71
C LYS A 24 -9.35 4.08 8.31
N VAL A 25 -9.32 3.01 9.06
CA VAL A 25 -10.50 2.53 9.73
C VAL A 25 -10.17 2.29 11.18
N GLY A 26 -10.85 3.00 12.06
CA GLY A 26 -10.72 2.76 13.47
C GLY A 26 -9.34 2.96 14.05
N GLY A 27 -8.60 3.88 13.53
CA GLY A 27 -7.28 4.15 14.09
C GLY A 27 -6.22 3.17 13.68
N ARG A 28 -6.54 2.28 12.78
CA ARG A 28 -5.57 1.30 12.34
C ARG A 28 -4.58 1.91 11.39
N ASN A 29 -3.52 1.16 11.15
CA ASN A 29 -2.53 1.59 10.19
C ASN A 29 -3.17 1.68 8.82
N GLN A 30 -2.65 2.56 8.02
CA GLN A 30 -3.17 2.76 6.69
C GLN A 30 -2.47 1.83 5.73
N ILE A 31 -3.16 1.43 4.68
CA ILE A 31 -2.56 0.58 3.66
C ILE A 31 -2.31 1.43 2.45
N LYS A 32 -1.07 1.42 1.97
CA LYS A 32 -0.67 2.20 0.81
C LYS A 32 -0.13 1.28 -0.26
N VAL A 33 -0.34 1.67 -1.50
CA VAL A 33 0.11 0.90 -2.64
C VAL A 33 1.11 1.74 -3.41
N PHE A 34 2.28 1.15 -3.65
CA PHE A 34 3.36 1.83 -4.34
C PHE A 34 3.76 1.09 -5.59
N LEU A 35 4.20 1.83 -6.57
CA LEU A 35 4.85 1.27 -7.74
C LEU A 35 6.33 1.52 -7.56
N ARG A 36 7.11 0.45 -7.48
CA ARG A 36 8.53 0.56 -7.22
C ARG A 36 9.33 -0.13 -8.31
N SER A 37 10.61 0.16 -8.32
CA SER A 37 11.49 -0.51 -9.25
C SER A 37 12.82 -0.79 -8.56
N TYR A 38 13.44 -1.86 -9.00
CA TYR A 38 14.73 -2.25 -8.48
C TYR A 38 15.51 -2.91 -9.60
N GLU A 39 16.65 -2.33 -9.94
CA GLU A 39 17.50 -2.85 -10.99
C GLU A 39 16.74 -3.11 -12.27
N GLY A 40 15.92 -2.14 -12.67
CA GLY A 40 15.21 -2.24 -13.90
C GLY A 40 13.91 -3.04 -13.86
N HIS A 41 13.62 -3.65 -12.75
CA HIS A 41 12.39 -4.44 -12.60
C HIS A 41 11.37 -3.65 -11.83
N ARG A 42 10.16 -3.60 -12.35
CA ARG A 42 9.09 -2.88 -11.69
C ARG A 42 8.17 -3.86 -10.98
N PHE A 43 7.68 -3.44 -9.84
CA PHE A 43 6.80 -4.29 -9.05
C PHE A 43 5.88 -3.43 -8.21
N ILE A 44 4.86 -4.05 -7.67
CA ILE A 44 3.91 -3.36 -6.83
C ILE A 44 4.16 -3.76 -5.39
N GLU A 45 4.11 -2.78 -4.52
CA GLU A 45 4.25 -3.07 -3.10
C GLU A 45 3.02 -2.57 -2.36
N VAL A 46 2.41 -3.46 -1.57
CA VAL A 46 1.29 -3.11 -0.71
C VAL A 46 1.83 -3.11 0.70
N ARG A 47 1.78 -1.98 1.35
CA ARG A 47 2.48 -1.78 2.61
C ARG A 47 1.57 -1.18 3.66
N LYS A 48 1.62 -1.74 4.87
CA LYS A 48 1.00 -1.08 6.00
C LYS A 48 1.85 0.10 6.37
N TRP A 49 1.21 1.21 6.57
CA TRP A 49 1.92 2.45 6.86
C TRP A 49 1.59 2.89 8.27
N SER A 50 2.61 3.18 9.04
CA SER A 50 2.44 3.63 10.40
C SER A 50 2.41 5.15 10.44
N ASP A 51 1.37 5.69 11.02
CA ASP A 51 1.22 7.13 11.11
C ASP A 51 0.89 7.46 12.55
N THR A 52 1.92 7.60 13.35
CA THR A 52 1.74 7.90 14.77
C THR A 52 2.31 9.28 15.04
N LYS A 53 2.20 9.68 16.29
CA LYS A 53 2.76 10.93 16.69
C LYS A 53 4.24 11.04 16.43
N HIS A 54 4.94 9.93 16.57
CA HIS A 54 6.38 9.93 16.49
C HIS A 54 6.94 9.31 15.23
N TYR A 55 6.11 8.73 14.41
CA TYR A 55 6.62 8.01 13.26
C TYR A 55 5.60 8.03 12.13
N ASP A 56 6.06 8.42 10.96
CA ASP A 56 5.22 8.42 9.78
C ASP A 56 6.03 7.78 8.68
N GLY A 57 5.83 6.50 8.50
CA GLY A 57 6.61 5.76 7.53
C GLY A 57 6.11 4.35 7.37
N PRO A 58 6.82 3.56 6.56
CA PRO A 58 6.39 2.19 6.29
C PRO A 58 6.47 1.32 7.53
N GLY A 59 5.43 0.52 7.73
CA GLY A 59 5.45 -0.46 8.77
C GLY A 59 6.23 -1.67 8.34
N LYS A 60 6.25 -2.66 9.19
CA LYS A 60 7.01 -3.88 8.90
C LYS A 60 6.29 -4.83 7.97
N GLN A 61 4.98 -4.70 7.88
CA GLN A 61 4.18 -5.64 7.12
C GLN A 61 3.87 -5.10 5.74
N GLY A 62 4.01 -5.97 4.76
CA GLY A 62 3.71 -5.61 3.40
C GLY A 62 4.02 -6.77 2.51
N ILE A 63 3.58 -6.69 1.26
CA ILE A 63 3.88 -7.72 0.30
C ILE A 63 4.32 -7.07 -0.99
N THR A 64 5.13 -7.79 -1.73
CA THR A 64 5.63 -7.36 -3.01
C THR A 64 5.02 -8.26 -4.07
N LEU A 65 4.49 -7.64 -5.11
CA LEU A 65 3.85 -8.38 -6.20
C LEU A 65 4.58 -8.13 -7.49
N GLN A 66 4.98 -9.21 -8.14
CA GLN A 66 5.54 -9.10 -9.46
C GLN A 66 4.41 -8.89 -10.46
N PRO A 67 4.71 -8.33 -11.63
CA PRO A 67 3.65 -8.05 -12.59
C PRO A 67 2.76 -9.24 -12.91
N ASP A 68 3.36 -10.43 -12.99
CA ASP A 68 2.59 -11.60 -13.36
C ASP A 68 1.76 -12.17 -12.21
N GLN A 69 1.90 -11.59 -11.03
CA GLN A 69 1.10 -12.03 -9.87
C GLN A 69 -0.11 -11.13 -9.63
N VAL A 70 -0.14 -9.97 -10.27
CA VAL A 70 -1.15 -8.97 -9.94
C VAL A 70 -2.56 -9.45 -10.25
N ASP A 71 -2.75 -9.95 -11.46
CA ASP A 71 -4.10 -10.37 -11.85
C ASP A 71 -4.58 -11.54 -11.01
N GLY A 72 -3.67 -12.44 -10.67
CA GLY A 72 -4.04 -13.56 -9.83
C GLY A 72 -4.48 -13.12 -8.46
N LEU A 73 -3.75 -12.18 -7.87
CA LEU A 73 -4.12 -11.70 -6.55
C LEU A 73 -5.46 -10.97 -6.59
N LYS A 74 -5.66 -10.17 -7.62
CA LYS A 74 -6.94 -9.47 -7.75
C LYS A 74 -8.09 -10.44 -7.79
N ALA A 75 -7.95 -11.52 -8.57
CA ALA A 75 -9.00 -12.50 -8.68
C ALA A 75 -9.26 -13.19 -7.36
N LEU A 76 -8.20 -13.50 -6.63
CA LEU A 76 -8.37 -14.16 -5.34
C LEU A 76 -9.01 -13.24 -4.31
N ILE A 77 -8.65 -11.98 -4.35
CA ILE A 77 -9.25 -11.01 -3.44
C ILE A 77 -10.74 -10.86 -3.75
N ASP A 78 -11.08 -10.80 -5.03
CA ASP A 78 -12.49 -10.71 -5.40
C ASP A 78 -13.27 -11.92 -4.92
N LYS A 79 -12.67 -13.08 -5.06
CA LYS A 79 -13.31 -14.29 -4.61
C LYS A 79 -13.52 -14.30 -3.10
N ALA A 80 -12.49 -13.88 -2.37
CA ALA A 80 -12.60 -13.83 -0.93
C ALA A 80 -13.64 -12.81 -0.49
N ARG A 81 -13.72 -11.71 -1.22
CA ARG A 81 -14.70 -10.70 -0.89
C ARG A 81 -16.12 -11.23 -1.00
N GLN A 82 -16.36 -12.08 -1.98
CA GLN A 82 -17.69 -12.70 -2.10
C GLN A 82 -18.02 -13.55 -0.89
N GLU A 83 -17.00 -14.16 -0.29
CA GLU A 83 -17.23 -14.99 0.87
C GLU A 83 -17.52 -14.18 2.12
N LEU A 84 -17.18 -12.91 2.10
CA LEU A 84 -17.41 -12.05 3.26
C LEU A 84 -18.87 -11.69 3.43
N GLU A 85 -19.66 -11.81 2.40
CA GLU A 85 -21.06 -11.37 2.45
C GLU A 85 -22.03 -12.43 2.85
#